data_8d6f83f2d92a6b6692f9eab40c8449d4
#
_entry.id   8d6f83f2d92a6b6692f9eab40c8449d4
#
_cell.length_a   1.000
_cell.length_b   1.000
_cell.length_c   1.000
_cell.angle_alpha   90.00
_cell.angle_beta   90.00
_cell.angle_gamma   90.00
#
_symmetry.space_group_name_H-M   'P 1'
#
loop_
_entity.id
_entity.type
_entity.pdbx_description
1 polymer ?
#
loop_
_entity_poly.entity_id
_entity_poly.type
_entity_poly.pdbx_seq_one_letter_code
_entity_poly.pdbx_strand_id
1 'polypeptide(L)'
;MKRAIPIEERFSEKSIKQIISSFSEEDATIRESSIKFLKLSINQDEVKFDPLDRSLPLILWELAYIDINSFTSRALNTYRDIFESRLSMETIEKVEYYSFEYGVNATYNPDLSCYVMDPEIFATYSRRVSGSKFRLVNQTFLNGKILMDGDVLHKVIREAFLVKARKILENIDSERCHVILSSISEELLDLQEKAREMKYSGDLGSVDVSCFPPCILHYLADARSGVNLPHMARFTMVSFLHHVGMKNEEIMNIFKSAPDFNERITSYQVNHVTGEKSGTEYSPPRCSVLKSNHLCYMDNDYICNSEWLKHPMQYYSYKKRKKNSGKPSLNNLDK
;
A
#
# COMPACT_ATOMS: atom_id res chain seq x y z
N MET A 1 28.10 -23.96 -4.52
CA MET A 1 26.89 -23.17 -4.18
C MET A 1 26.24 -23.78 -2.95
N LYS A 2 26.16 -23.04 -1.83
CA LYS A 2 25.34 -23.44 -0.68
C LYS A 2 23.89 -23.46 -1.19
N ARG A 3 23.16 -24.58 -1.01
CA ARG A 3 21.73 -24.65 -1.34
C ARG A 3 21.01 -23.48 -0.63
N ALA A 4 20.33 -22.65 -1.40
CA ALA A 4 19.49 -21.62 -0.81
C ALA A 4 18.44 -22.29 0.08
N ILE A 5 18.28 -21.78 1.31
CA ILE A 5 17.25 -22.25 2.23
C ILE A 5 15.90 -21.97 1.58
N PRO A 6 14.98 -22.95 1.51
CA PRO A 6 13.64 -22.71 0.97
C PRO A 6 12.95 -21.54 1.67
N ILE A 7 12.18 -20.77 0.93
CA ILE A 7 11.58 -19.53 1.46
C ILE A 7 10.68 -19.82 2.66
N GLU A 8 9.92 -20.92 2.65
CA GLU A 8 9.06 -21.34 3.75
C GLU A 8 9.87 -21.62 5.03
N GLU A 9 11.08 -22.16 4.90
CA GLU A 9 11.94 -22.47 6.04
C GLU A 9 12.53 -21.18 6.67
N ARG A 10 12.84 -20.18 5.85
CA ARG A 10 13.35 -18.88 6.34
C ARG A 10 12.32 -18.12 7.18
N PHE A 11 11.03 -18.27 6.90
CA PHE A 11 9.95 -17.63 7.63
C PHE A 11 9.39 -18.50 8.78
N SER A 12 9.99 -19.67 9.01
CA SER A 12 9.56 -20.58 10.06
C SER A 12 9.85 -20.04 11.46
N GLU A 13 9.01 -20.45 12.41
CA GLU A 13 9.19 -20.18 13.85
C GLU A 13 10.61 -20.50 14.33
N LYS A 14 11.18 -21.63 13.86
CA LYS A 14 12.53 -22.07 14.22
C LYS A 14 13.60 -21.07 13.79
N SER A 15 13.51 -20.56 12.56
CA SER A 15 14.48 -19.58 12.03
C SER A 15 14.38 -18.26 12.80
N ILE A 16 13.17 -17.79 13.10
CA ILE A 16 12.97 -16.57 13.87
C ILE A 16 13.50 -16.71 15.30
N LYS A 17 13.20 -17.83 16.00
CA LYS A 17 13.75 -18.11 17.33
C LYS A 17 15.27 -18.09 17.31
N GLN A 18 15.91 -18.66 16.29
CA GLN A 18 17.34 -18.63 16.14
C GLN A 18 17.88 -17.20 16.04
N ILE A 19 17.31 -16.36 15.16
CA ILE A 19 17.70 -14.95 14.99
C ILE A 19 17.53 -14.17 16.29
N ILE A 20 16.45 -14.40 17.02
CA ILE A 20 16.14 -13.66 18.27
C ILE A 20 17.04 -14.09 19.42
N SER A 21 17.35 -15.39 19.56
CA SER A 21 18.14 -15.94 20.68
C SER A 21 19.66 -15.95 20.44
N SER A 22 20.09 -15.70 19.21
CA SER A 22 21.50 -15.72 18.84
C SER A 22 22.25 -14.47 19.32
N PHE A 23 23.48 -14.68 19.81
CA PHE A 23 24.43 -13.61 20.15
C PHE A 23 25.43 -13.34 19.03
N SER A 24 25.25 -13.90 17.84
CA SER A 24 26.12 -13.64 16.69
C SER A 24 25.97 -12.18 16.23
N GLU A 25 27.06 -11.59 15.75
CA GLU A 25 27.09 -10.24 15.20
C GLU A 25 26.17 -10.12 13.96
N GLU A 26 26.10 -11.20 13.18
CA GLU A 26 25.23 -11.28 11.99
C GLU A 26 23.73 -11.18 12.37
N ASP A 27 23.29 -11.94 13.38
CA ASP A 27 21.89 -11.91 13.81
C ASP A 27 21.55 -10.60 14.55
N ALA A 28 22.49 -10.00 15.27
CA ALA A 28 22.34 -8.67 15.82
C ALA A 28 22.10 -7.62 14.72
N THR A 29 22.88 -7.67 13.65
CA THR A 29 22.71 -6.77 12.50
C THR A 29 21.36 -6.96 11.82
N ILE A 30 20.85 -8.20 11.73
CA ILE A 30 19.51 -8.50 11.20
C ILE A 30 18.42 -7.85 12.08
N ARG A 31 18.51 -7.98 13.41
CA ARG A 31 17.55 -7.37 14.34
C ARG A 31 17.56 -5.84 14.26
N GLU A 32 18.74 -5.23 14.25
CA GLU A 32 18.87 -3.77 14.10
C GLU A 32 18.29 -3.29 12.76
N SER A 33 18.54 -4.04 11.67
CA SER A 33 18.03 -3.71 10.34
C SER A 33 16.50 -3.76 10.29
N SER A 34 15.87 -4.77 10.91
CA SER A 34 14.41 -4.91 10.92
C SER A 34 13.74 -3.79 11.71
N ILE A 35 14.16 -3.54 12.93
CA ILE A 35 13.63 -2.48 13.79
C ILE A 35 13.85 -1.10 13.17
N LYS A 36 15.03 -0.84 12.62
CA LYS A 36 15.33 0.43 11.94
C LYS A 36 14.38 0.65 10.76
N PHE A 37 14.14 -0.36 9.94
CA PHE A 37 13.21 -0.29 8.82
C PHE A 37 11.79 0.04 9.30
N LEU A 38 11.30 -0.63 10.35
CA LEU A 38 9.96 -0.38 10.89
C LEU A 38 9.83 1.02 11.49
N LYS A 39 10.84 1.49 12.24
CA LYS A 39 10.89 2.88 12.77
C LYS A 39 10.80 3.92 11.64
N LEU A 40 11.55 3.72 10.56
CA LEU A 40 11.51 4.62 9.41
C LEU A 40 10.19 4.54 8.64
N SER A 41 9.55 3.35 8.59
CA SER A 41 8.26 3.16 7.93
C SER A 41 7.10 3.86 8.67
N ILE A 42 7.25 4.19 9.95
CA ILE A 42 6.29 5.01 10.71
C ILE A 42 6.32 6.46 10.23
N ASN A 43 7.50 7.02 10.01
CA ASN A 43 7.65 8.38 9.54
C ASN A 43 7.23 8.49 8.08
N GLN A 44 6.59 9.63 7.71
CA GLN A 44 6.12 9.83 6.33
C GLN A 44 7.25 10.24 5.36
N ASP A 45 8.47 10.34 5.88
CA ASP A 45 9.63 10.71 5.09
C ASP A 45 10.02 9.57 4.13
N GLU A 46 10.65 9.94 3.03
CA GLU A 46 11.16 9.00 2.06
C GLU A 46 12.17 8.05 2.72
N VAL A 47 11.83 6.76 2.83
CA VAL A 47 12.71 5.77 3.44
C VAL A 47 13.87 5.50 2.48
N LYS A 48 15.02 6.10 2.76
CA LYS A 48 16.28 5.90 2.01
C LYS A 48 17.11 4.72 2.52
N PHE A 49 16.60 3.97 3.47
CA PHE A 49 17.26 2.83 4.06
C PHE A 49 16.81 1.55 3.37
N ASP A 50 17.76 0.79 2.84
CA ASP A 50 17.54 -0.53 2.26
C ASP A 50 17.78 -1.60 3.33
N PRO A 51 16.72 -2.26 3.84
CA PRO A 51 16.88 -3.30 4.83
C PRO A 51 17.56 -4.53 4.22
N LEU A 52 18.30 -5.26 5.03
CA LEU A 52 18.92 -6.50 4.58
C LEU A 52 17.86 -7.52 4.14
N ASP A 53 18.09 -8.23 3.05
CA ASP A 53 17.21 -9.32 2.58
C ASP A 53 16.89 -10.34 3.69
N ARG A 54 17.89 -10.63 4.54
CA ARG A 54 17.75 -11.56 5.65
C ARG A 54 16.88 -11.03 6.80
N SER A 55 16.62 -9.72 6.85
CA SER A 55 15.73 -9.14 7.86
C SER A 55 14.25 -9.25 7.50
N LEU A 56 13.90 -9.53 6.25
CA LEU A 56 12.51 -9.65 5.82
C LEU A 56 11.68 -10.66 6.64
N PRO A 57 12.18 -11.88 6.95
CA PRO A 57 11.42 -12.80 7.79
C PRO A 57 11.09 -12.21 9.16
N LEU A 58 12.05 -11.55 9.80
CA LEU A 58 11.84 -10.92 11.11
C LEU A 58 10.88 -9.73 10.99
N ILE A 59 11.01 -8.89 9.96
CA ILE A 59 10.07 -7.78 9.68
C ILE A 59 8.62 -8.30 9.60
N LEU A 60 8.36 -9.42 8.93
CA LEU A 60 7.00 -9.95 8.84
C LEU A 60 6.48 -10.45 10.20
N TRP A 61 7.32 -11.09 11.01
CA TRP A 61 6.94 -11.50 12.36
C TRP A 61 6.71 -10.31 13.29
N GLU A 62 7.52 -9.27 13.20
CA GLU A 62 7.35 -8.01 13.92
C GLU A 62 6.05 -7.29 13.50
N LEU A 63 5.72 -7.29 12.21
CA LEU A 63 4.45 -6.75 11.72
C LEU A 63 3.24 -7.56 12.20
N ALA A 64 3.37 -8.89 12.29
CA ALA A 64 2.32 -9.74 12.87
C ALA A 64 2.15 -9.49 14.38
N TYR A 65 3.24 -9.22 15.12
CA TYR A 65 3.19 -8.82 16.52
C TYR A 65 2.47 -7.47 16.71
N ILE A 66 2.81 -6.48 15.90
CA ILE A 66 2.24 -5.12 15.96
C ILE A 66 0.75 -5.13 15.61
N ASP A 67 0.32 -5.97 14.68
CA ASP A 67 -1.08 -6.22 14.26
C ASP A 67 -1.88 -4.93 13.99
N ILE A 68 -1.33 -4.03 13.21
CA ILE A 68 -2.00 -2.80 12.76
C ILE A 68 -2.01 -2.77 11.23
N ASN A 69 -3.14 -3.10 10.61
CA ASN A 69 -3.30 -3.27 9.16
C ASN A 69 -2.80 -2.07 8.33
N SER A 70 -3.06 -0.83 8.78
CA SER A 70 -2.60 0.38 8.10
C SER A 70 -1.08 0.51 8.11
N PHE A 71 -0.44 0.17 9.23
CA PHE A 71 1.01 0.16 9.35
C PHE A 71 1.64 -0.99 8.58
N THR A 72 1.08 -2.20 8.68
CA THR A 72 1.51 -3.38 7.91
C THR A 72 1.46 -3.10 6.41
N SER A 73 0.36 -2.55 5.91
CA SER A 73 0.23 -2.20 4.49
C SER A 73 1.24 -1.15 4.06
N ARG A 74 1.53 -0.16 4.90
CA ARG A 74 2.54 0.87 4.63
C ARG A 74 3.94 0.26 4.59
N ALA A 75 4.34 -0.50 5.60
CA ALA A 75 5.67 -1.11 5.68
C ALA A 75 5.93 -2.04 4.48
N LEU A 76 4.94 -2.87 4.12
CA LEU A 76 5.04 -3.74 2.94
C LEU A 76 5.15 -2.96 1.63
N ASN A 77 4.40 -1.87 1.46
CA ASN A 77 4.51 -1.03 0.26
C ASN A 77 5.86 -0.33 0.20
N THR A 78 6.37 0.16 1.33
CA THR A 78 7.71 0.75 1.42
C THR A 78 8.78 -0.27 1.06
N TYR A 79 8.71 -1.47 1.62
CA TYR A 79 9.65 -2.55 1.28
C TYR A 79 9.57 -2.93 -0.19
N ARG A 80 8.39 -3.04 -0.75
CA ARG A 80 8.15 -3.31 -2.17
C ARG A 80 8.87 -2.32 -3.08
N ASP A 81 8.77 -1.03 -2.77
CA ASP A 81 9.35 0.02 -3.61
C ASP A 81 10.89 0.03 -3.52
N ILE A 82 11.43 -0.24 -2.33
CA ILE A 82 12.88 -0.46 -2.12
C ILE A 82 13.33 -1.70 -2.86
N PHE A 83 12.59 -2.80 -2.78
CA PHE A 83 12.90 -4.06 -3.45
C PHE A 83 12.90 -3.92 -4.98
N GLU A 84 11.94 -3.17 -5.57
CA GLU A 84 11.96 -2.85 -7.01
C GLU A 84 13.23 -2.08 -7.39
N SER A 85 13.59 -1.07 -6.61
CA SER A 85 14.80 -0.28 -6.85
C SER A 85 16.07 -1.15 -6.76
N ARG A 86 16.11 -2.09 -5.83
CA ARG A 86 17.19 -3.08 -5.70
C ARG A 86 17.26 -3.98 -6.91
N LEU A 87 16.14 -4.56 -7.36
CA LEU A 87 16.09 -5.43 -8.54
C LEU A 87 16.67 -4.76 -9.79
N SER A 88 16.49 -3.46 -9.93
CA SER A 88 17.03 -2.71 -11.08
C SER A 88 18.56 -2.58 -11.11
N MET A 89 19.21 -2.85 -9.97
CA MET A 89 20.68 -2.77 -9.82
C MET A 89 21.34 -4.17 -9.74
N GLU A 90 20.53 -5.23 -9.69
CA GLU A 90 21.03 -6.59 -9.53
C GLU A 90 21.44 -7.23 -10.85
N THR A 91 22.28 -8.28 -10.76
CA THR A 91 22.66 -9.09 -11.92
C THR A 91 21.48 -9.91 -12.43
N ILE A 92 21.56 -10.33 -13.70
CA ILE A 92 20.55 -11.18 -14.34
C ILE A 92 20.29 -12.44 -13.50
N GLU A 93 21.34 -13.12 -13.04
CA GLU A 93 21.22 -14.34 -12.25
C GLU A 93 20.47 -14.11 -10.93
N LYS A 94 20.64 -12.94 -10.34
CA LYS A 94 19.99 -12.60 -9.08
C LYS A 94 18.52 -12.19 -9.29
N VAL A 95 18.23 -11.52 -10.39
CA VAL A 95 16.84 -11.25 -10.81
C VAL A 95 16.10 -12.55 -11.10
N GLU A 96 16.73 -13.52 -11.80
CA GLU A 96 16.16 -14.85 -11.99
C GLU A 96 15.95 -15.57 -10.65
N TYR A 97 16.91 -15.51 -9.73
CA TYR A 97 16.76 -16.08 -8.41
C TYR A 97 15.51 -15.54 -7.69
N TYR A 98 15.31 -14.22 -7.64
CA TYR A 98 14.11 -13.62 -7.05
C TYR A 98 12.83 -13.97 -7.81
N SER A 99 12.93 -14.06 -9.15
CA SER A 99 11.81 -14.51 -9.97
C SER A 99 11.33 -15.92 -9.58
N PHE A 100 12.24 -16.86 -9.40
CA PHE A 100 11.92 -18.21 -8.92
C PHE A 100 11.45 -18.20 -7.47
N GLU A 101 12.10 -17.44 -6.61
CA GLU A 101 11.77 -17.34 -5.20
C GLU A 101 10.32 -16.87 -4.97
N TYR A 102 9.84 -15.92 -5.77
CA TYR A 102 8.48 -15.41 -5.66
C TYR A 102 7.48 -16.07 -6.62
N GLY A 103 7.87 -17.15 -7.32
CA GLY A 103 6.98 -17.94 -8.15
C GLY A 103 6.59 -17.29 -9.48
N VAL A 104 7.42 -16.37 -9.96
CA VAL A 104 7.27 -15.72 -11.29
C VAL A 104 7.87 -16.60 -12.39
N ASN A 105 8.96 -17.32 -12.09
CA ASN A 105 9.62 -18.30 -12.95
C ASN A 105 10.04 -17.74 -14.33
N ALA A 106 10.49 -16.49 -14.38
CA ALA A 106 11.04 -15.88 -15.57
C ALA A 106 12.52 -16.26 -15.73
N THR A 107 12.95 -16.46 -16.97
CA THR A 107 14.33 -16.76 -17.34
C THR A 107 14.84 -15.76 -18.38
N TYR A 108 16.12 -15.42 -18.33
CA TYR A 108 16.74 -14.55 -19.31
C TYR A 108 17.14 -15.32 -20.57
N ASN A 109 16.80 -14.80 -21.73
CA ASN A 109 17.22 -15.32 -23.02
C ASN A 109 18.32 -14.40 -23.60
N PRO A 110 19.58 -14.85 -23.67
CA PRO A 110 20.68 -14.00 -24.14
C PRO A 110 20.59 -13.68 -25.65
N ASP A 111 20.03 -14.58 -26.45
CA ASP A 111 19.90 -14.39 -27.90
C ASP A 111 18.88 -13.30 -28.23
N LEU A 112 17.84 -13.14 -27.40
CA LEU A 112 16.79 -12.12 -27.55
C LEU A 112 17.03 -10.92 -26.66
N SER A 113 18.03 -10.96 -25.78
CA SER A 113 18.33 -9.91 -24.79
C SER A 113 17.12 -9.49 -23.94
N CYS A 114 16.27 -10.46 -23.60
CA CYS A 114 15.02 -10.22 -22.84
C CYS A 114 14.70 -11.39 -21.89
N TYR A 115 13.76 -11.14 -20.98
CA TYR A 115 13.23 -12.19 -20.11
C TYR A 115 12.04 -12.91 -20.77
N VAL A 116 11.88 -14.17 -20.43
CA VAL A 116 10.84 -15.06 -20.95
C VAL A 116 10.05 -15.64 -19.79
N MET A 117 8.73 -15.59 -19.84
CA MET A 117 7.86 -16.15 -18.81
C MET A 117 6.52 -16.66 -19.34
N ASP A 118 5.78 -17.36 -18.49
CA ASP A 118 4.44 -17.86 -18.78
C ASP A 118 3.39 -16.75 -18.78
N PRO A 119 2.49 -16.71 -19.79
CA PRO A 119 1.42 -15.72 -19.86
C PRO A 119 0.45 -15.76 -18.67
N GLU A 120 0.18 -16.93 -18.13
CA GLU A 120 -0.70 -17.11 -16.99
C GLU A 120 -0.13 -16.45 -15.72
N ILE A 121 1.15 -16.65 -15.48
CA ILE A 121 1.86 -16.05 -14.34
C ILE A 121 1.92 -14.52 -14.50
N PHE A 122 2.24 -14.05 -15.72
CA PHE A 122 2.21 -12.63 -16.02
C PHE A 122 0.84 -12.03 -15.74
N ALA A 123 -0.23 -12.61 -16.26
CA ALA A 123 -1.60 -12.12 -16.06
C ALA A 123 -2.00 -12.09 -14.58
N THR A 124 -1.50 -13.01 -13.77
CA THR A 124 -1.78 -13.10 -12.33
C THR A 124 -1.27 -11.86 -11.58
N TYR A 125 -0.06 -11.39 -11.88
CA TYR A 125 0.56 -10.31 -11.14
C TYR A 125 0.45 -8.95 -11.84
N SER A 126 0.53 -8.90 -13.19
CA SER A 126 0.51 -7.66 -13.96
C SER A 126 -0.80 -6.88 -13.83
N ARG A 127 -1.93 -7.54 -13.58
CA ARG A 127 -3.24 -6.89 -13.34
C ARG A 127 -3.24 -5.88 -12.17
N ARG A 128 -2.25 -5.98 -11.28
CA ARG A 128 -2.06 -5.09 -10.13
C ARG A 128 -1.19 -3.87 -10.46
N VAL A 129 -0.55 -3.87 -11.63
CA VAL A 129 0.32 -2.80 -12.10
C VAL A 129 -0.45 -1.93 -13.11
N SER A 130 -0.45 -0.63 -12.91
CA SER A 130 -1.08 0.31 -13.85
C SER A 130 -0.17 0.58 -15.06
N GLY A 131 -0.79 0.76 -16.22
CA GLY A 131 -0.11 1.11 -17.46
C GLY A 131 -0.38 0.13 -18.60
N SER A 132 -0.36 0.62 -19.83
CA SER A 132 -0.66 -0.18 -21.03
C SER A 132 0.32 -1.33 -21.23
N LYS A 133 1.59 -1.13 -20.89
CA LYS A 133 2.65 -2.14 -21.01
C LYS A 133 2.50 -3.35 -20.07
N PHE A 134 1.55 -3.31 -19.12
CA PHE A 134 1.22 -4.43 -18.23
C PHE A 134 -0.05 -5.18 -18.63
N ARG A 135 -0.67 -4.81 -19.75
CA ARG A 135 -1.80 -5.55 -20.28
C ARG A 135 -1.31 -6.72 -21.13
N LEU A 136 -1.90 -7.90 -20.92
CA LEU A 136 -1.52 -9.13 -21.65
C LEU A 136 -1.58 -8.96 -23.16
N VAL A 137 -2.58 -8.23 -23.67
CA VAL A 137 -2.78 -7.97 -25.11
C VAL A 137 -1.66 -7.11 -25.74
N ASN A 138 -0.86 -6.44 -24.94
CA ASN A 138 0.23 -5.58 -25.40
C ASN A 138 1.61 -6.27 -25.23
N GLN A 139 1.64 -7.56 -24.90
CA GLN A 139 2.89 -8.31 -24.77
C GLN A 139 3.32 -8.93 -26.08
N THR A 140 4.63 -9.09 -26.26
CA THR A 140 5.19 -9.85 -27.37
C THR A 140 5.20 -11.33 -27.03
N PHE A 141 4.67 -12.15 -27.89
CA PHE A 141 4.62 -13.61 -27.72
C PHE A 141 5.57 -14.30 -28.67
N LEU A 142 6.29 -15.30 -28.14
CA LEU A 142 7.11 -16.21 -28.92
C LEU A 142 6.97 -17.64 -28.34
N ASN A 143 6.58 -18.60 -29.17
CA ASN A 143 6.42 -20.00 -28.77
C ASN A 143 5.56 -20.20 -27.50
N GLY A 144 4.47 -19.45 -27.37
CA GLY A 144 3.56 -19.53 -26.23
C GLY A 144 4.06 -18.85 -24.92
N LYS A 145 5.21 -18.21 -24.97
CA LYS A 145 5.78 -17.43 -23.86
C LYS A 145 5.71 -15.94 -24.13
N ILE A 146 5.75 -15.13 -23.08
CA ILE A 146 5.87 -13.68 -23.15
C ILE A 146 7.34 -13.30 -23.12
N LEU A 147 7.72 -12.37 -24.00
CA LEU A 147 9.01 -11.69 -23.98
C LEU A 147 8.84 -10.33 -23.32
N MET A 148 9.73 -9.98 -22.39
CA MET A 148 9.65 -8.70 -21.68
C MET A 148 11.00 -8.14 -21.26
N ASP A 149 11.04 -6.82 -21.11
CA ASP A 149 12.19 -6.10 -20.57
C ASP A 149 12.30 -6.27 -19.06
N GLY A 150 13.50 -6.01 -18.52
CA GLY A 150 13.77 -6.06 -17.08
C GLY A 150 12.83 -5.19 -16.26
N ASP A 151 12.53 -3.96 -16.69
CA ASP A 151 11.63 -3.04 -16.03
C ASP A 151 10.21 -3.59 -15.83
N VAL A 152 9.72 -4.36 -16.81
CA VAL A 152 8.42 -5.02 -16.73
C VAL A 152 8.50 -6.17 -15.74
N LEU A 153 9.55 -6.99 -15.84
CA LEU A 153 9.76 -8.12 -14.95
C LEU A 153 9.93 -7.67 -13.49
N HIS A 154 10.71 -6.63 -13.20
CA HIS A 154 10.90 -6.13 -11.84
C HIS A 154 9.57 -5.76 -11.18
N LYS A 155 8.65 -5.14 -11.92
CA LYS A 155 7.31 -4.80 -11.41
C LYS A 155 6.43 -6.03 -11.22
N VAL A 156 6.57 -7.06 -12.03
CA VAL A 156 5.87 -8.33 -11.84
C VAL A 156 6.39 -9.04 -10.58
N ILE A 157 7.72 -9.12 -10.40
CA ILE A 157 8.34 -9.73 -9.22
C ILE A 157 7.94 -9.00 -7.93
N ARG A 158 7.93 -7.67 -7.91
CA ARG A 158 7.52 -6.90 -6.72
C ARG A 158 6.07 -7.16 -6.31
N GLU A 159 5.15 -7.34 -7.27
CA GLU A 159 3.76 -7.67 -6.97
C GLU A 159 3.63 -9.11 -6.47
N ALA A 160 4.41 -10.04 -7.04
CA ALA A 160 4.50 -11.42 -6.56
C ALA A 160 5.02 -11.46 -5.12
N PHE A 161 6.06 -10.66 -4.81
CA PHE A 161 6.55 -10.46 -3.44
C PHE A 161 5.43 -10.03 -2.49
N LEU A 162 4.66 -8.99 -2.81
CA LEU A 162 3.57 -8.51 -1.94
C LEU A 162 2.52 -9.58 -1.66
N VAL A 163 2.13 -10.34 -2.68
CA VAL A 163 1.17 -11.45 -2.53
C VAL A 163 1.73 -12.48 -1.57
N LYS A 164 2.99 -12.87 -1.73
CA LYS A 164 3.64 -13.88 -0.90
C LYS A 164 3.84 -13.38 0.53
N ALA A 165 4.28 -12.14 0.72
CA ALA A 165 4.46 -11.55 2.04
C ALA A 165 3.14 -11.49 2.84
N ARG A 166 2.05 -11.09 2.21
CA ARG A 166 0.72 -11.10 2.84
C ARG A 166 0.26 -12.51 3.23
N LYS A 167 0.44 -13.48 2.33
CA LYS A 167 0.11 -14.88 2.62
C LYS A 167 0.94 -15.45 3.78
N ILE A 168 2.20 -15.06 3.91
CA ILE A 168 3.04 -15.45 5.05
C ILE A 168 2.48 -14.83 6.34
N LEU A 169 2.14 -13.53 6.34
CA LEU A 169 1.55 -12.85 7.49
C LEU A 169 0.24 -13.50 7.96
N GLU A 170 -0.63 -13.87 7.03
CA GLU A 170 -1.90 -14.57 7.34
C GLU A 170 -1.69 -15.92 8.02
N ASN A 171 -0.53 -16.57 7.84
CA ASN A 171 -0.19 -17.85 8.42
C ASN A 171 0.61 -17.77 9.73
N ILE A 172 1.02 -16.57 10.16
CA ILE A 172 1.71 -16.38 11.44
C ILE A 172 0.68 -16.40 12.58
N ASP A 173 0.85 -17.32 13.49
CA ASP A 173 0.02 -17.40 14.69
C ASP A 173 0.37 -16.25 15.66
N SER A 174 -0.62 -15.41 15.97
CA SER A 174 -0.43 -14.21 16.78
C SER A 174 0.04 -14.52 18.21
N GLU A 175 -0.53 -15.57 18.87
CA GLU A 175 -0.15 -15.92 20.24
C GLU A 175 1.30 -16.42 20.29
N ARG A 176 1.70 -17.26 19.33
CA ARG A 176 3.08 -17.72 19.20
C ARG A 176 4.05 -16.59 18.87
N CYS A 177 3.63 -15.63 18.06
CA CYS A 177 4.41 -14.47 17.73
C CYS A 177 4.82 -13.68 18.98
N HIS A 178 3.87 -13.42 19.89
CA HIS A 178 4.14 -12.74 21.15
C HIS A 178 5.12 -13.51 22.05
N VAL A 179 5.04 -14.83 22.10
CA VAL A 179 5.97 -15.66 22.87
C VAL A 179 7.40 -15.59 22.30
N ILE A 180 7.51 -15.71 20.96
CA ILE A 180 8.83 -15.77 20.29
C ILE A 180 9.57 -14.44 20.34
N LEU A 181 8.84 -13.33 20.16
CA LEU A 181 9.41 -11.98 20.15
C LEU A 181 9.44 -11.32 21.54
N SER A 182 9.21 -12.08 22.61
CA SER A 182 9.13 -11.55 23.99
C SER A 182 10.39 -10.79 24.42
N SER A 183 11.59 -11.19 23.95
CA SER A 183 12.85 -10.51 24.30
C SER A 183 13.04 -9.13 23.67
N ILE A 184 12.30 -8.82 22.61
CA ILE A 184 12.28 -7.49 21.94
C ILE A 184 10.92 -6.81 22.07
N SER A 185 10.07 -7.31 22.97
CA SER A 185 8.69 -6.85 23.13
C SER A 185 8.59 -5.36 23.50
N GLU A 186 9.53 -4.83 24.29
CA GLU A 186 9.55 -3.41 24.69
C GLU A 186 9.67 -2.50 23.46
N GLU A 187 10.59 -2.80 22.55
CA GLU A 187 10.74 -2.04 21.30
C GLU A 187 9.54 -2.17 20.39
N LEU A 188 8.92 -3.37 20.32
CA LEU A 188 7.74 -3.61 19.50
C LEU A 188 6.49 -2.93 20.06
N LEU A 189 6.35 -2.84 21.40
CA LEU A 189 5.26 -2.09 22.03
C LEU A 189 5.38 -0.59 21.77
N ASP A 190 6.59 -0.01 21.85
CA ASP A 190 6.83 1.38 21.45
C ASP A 190 6.46 1.64 19.99
N LEU A 191 6.85 0.71 19.10
CA LEU A 191 6.46 0.79 17.68
C LEU A 191 4.94 0.64 17.48
N GLN A 192 4.30 -0.25 18.24
CA GLN A 192 2.85 -0.45 18.18
C GLN A 192 2.10 0.81 18.65
N GLU A 193 2.54 1.46 19.71
CA GLU A 193 1.97 2.71 20.19
C GLU A 193 2.10 3.82 19.15
N LYS A 194 3.30 4.01 18.61
CA LYS A 194 3.55 4.97 17.52
C LYS A 194 2.73 4.65 16.26
N ALA A 195 2.58 3.38 15.92
CA ALA A 195 1.75 2.95 14.79
C ALA A 195 0.25 3.15 15.06
N ARG A 196 -0.20 3.03 16.31
CA ARG A 196 -1.56 3.42 16.73
C ARG A 196 -1.77 4.92 16.65
N GLU A 197 -0.80 5.72 17.06
CA GLU A 197 -0.83 7.17 16.89
C GLU A 197 -0.88 7.58 15.42
N MET A 198 -0.17 6.84 14.53
CA MET A 198 -0.34 6.98 13.08
C MET A 198 -1.75 6.64 12.62
N LYS A 199 -2.38 5.60 13.17
CA LYS A 199 -3.79 5.26 12.93
C LYS A 199 -4.69 6.38 13.47
N TYR A 200 -4.35 6.97 14.62
CA TYR A 200 -5.03 8.14 15.16
C TYR A 200 -4.71 9.44 14.40
N SER A 201 -3.55 9.57 13.77
CA SER A 201 -3.33 10.64 12.78
C SER A 201 -4.02 10.36 11.43
N GLY A 202 -4.49 9.14 11.20
CA GLY A 202 -5.38 8.66 10.13
C GLY A 202 -6.82 8.42 10.62
N ASP A 203 -7.01 7.99 11.86
CA ASP A 203 -8.28 8.03 12.59
C ASP A 203 -8.41 9.43 13.20
N LEU A 204 -8.83 10.34 12.39
CA LEU A 204 -9.01 11.74 12.70
C LEU A 204 -10.26 11.96 13.59
N GLY A 205 -10.62 11.02 14.47
CA GLY A 205 -11.84 11.07 15.30
C GLY A 205 -13.11 11.12 14.43
N SER A 206 -14.23 11.57 14.96
CA SER A 206 -15.47 11.71 14.18
C SER A 206 -15.23 12.43 12.85
N VAL A 207 -15.78 11.90 11.76
CA VAL A 207 -15.70 12.47 10.41
C VAL A 207 -16.08 13.96 10.44
N ASP A 208 -15.16 14.83 10.07
CA ASP A 208 -15.39 16.27 10.07
C ASP A 208 -15.52 16.81 8.64
N VAL A 209 -16.75 16.94 8.20
CA VAL A 209 -17.10 17.43 6.86
C VAL A 209 -16.51 18.82 6.57
N SER A 210 -16.32 19.66 7.61
CA SER A 210 -15.73 21.00 7.44
C SER A 210 -14.26 20.97 6.99
N CYS A 211 -13.62 19.82 7.15
CA CYS A 211 -12.23 19.57 6.73
C CYS A 211 -12.12 18.91 5.36
N PHE A 212 -13.22 18.60 4.68
CA PHE A 212 -13.17 17.97 3.37
C PHE A 212 -12.60 18.90 2.30
N PRO A 213 -11.87 18.35 1.30
CA PRO A 213 -11.41 19.15 0.18
C PRO A 213 -12.56 19.56 -0.73
N PRO A 214 -12.45 20.69 -1.46
CA PRO A 214 -13.51 21.23 -2.31
C PRO A 214 -14.10 20.21 -3.29
N CYS A 215 -13.24 19.37 -3.91
CA CYS A 215 -13.71 18.33 -4.84
C CYS A 215 -14.67 17.34 -4.17
N ILE A 216 -14.38 16.89 -2.96
CA ILE A 216 -15.25 15.94 -2.22
C ILE A 216 -16.55 16.63 -1.77
N LEU A 217 -16.48 17.89 -1.33
CA LEU A 217 -17.69 18.67 -0.98
C LEU A 217 -18.59 18.82 -2.20
N HIS A 218 -18.03 19.08 -3.38
CA HIS A 218 -18.79 19.19 -4.63
C HIS A 218 -19.48 17.86 -4.97
N TYR A 219 -18.75 16.73 -4.93
CA TYR A 219 -19.35 15.42 -5.20
C TYR A 219 -20.46 15.06 -4.22
N LEU A 220 -20.31 15.43 -2.93
CA LEU A 220 -21.36 15.23 -1.92
C LEU A 220 -22.58 16.06 -2.21
N ALA A 221 -22.41 17.32 -2.63
CA ALA A 221 -23.50 18.20 -3.00
C ALA A 221 -24.27 17.65 -4.21
N ASP A 222 -23.55 17.25 -5.25
CA ASP A 222 -24.13 16.66 -6.45
C ASP A 222 -24.89 15.36 -6.15
N ALA A 223 -24.30 14.46 -5.37
CA ALA A 223 -24.94 13.20 -4.97
C ALA A 223 -26.24 13.44 -4.20
N ARG A 224 -26.24 14.40 -3.26
CA ARG A 224 -27.43 14.79 -2.47
C ARG A 224 -28.52 15.47 -3.32
N SER A 225 -28.12 16.21 -4.34
CA SER A 225 -29.03 16.89 -5.27
C SER A 225 -29.56 15.96 -6.37
N GLY A 226 -29.20 14.67 -6.33
CA GLY A 226 -29.62 13.70 -7.34
C GLY A 226 -28.93 13.88 -8.71
N VAL A 227 -27.78 14.54 -8.74
CA VAL A 227 -26.96 14.64 -9.95
C VAL A 227 -26.21 13.34 -10.17
N ASN A 228 -26.21 12.86 -11.40
CA ASN A 228 -25.50 11.64 -11.76
C ASN A 228 -23.99 11.89 -11.82
N LEU A 229 -23.26 11.40 -10.81
CA LEU A 229 -21.82 11.53 -10.75
C LEU A 229 -21.09 10.62 -11.75
N PRO A 230 -20.05 11.11 -12.45
CA PRO A 230 -19.16 10.26 -13.21
C PRO A 230 -18.55 9.14 -12.36
N HIS A 231 -18.26 7.99 -12.97
CA HIS A 231 -17.73 6.82 -12.26
C HIS A 231 -16.49 7.15 -11.41
N MET A 232 -15.54 7.93 -11.95
CA MET A 232 -14.33 8.34 -11.23
C MET A 232 -14.64 9.24 -10.01
N ALA A 233 -15.65 10.11 -10.11
CA ALA A 233 -16.07 10.94 -8.96
C ALA A 233 -16.72 10.08 -7.86
N ARG A 234 -17.57 9.12 -8.22
CA ARG A 234 -18.15 8.14 -7.27
C ARG A 234 -17.04 7.32 -6.59
N PHE A 235 -16.11 6.78 -7.37
CA PHE A 235 -14.97 6.02 -6.85
C PHE A 235 -14.13 6.86 -5.88
N THR A 236 -13.80 8.12 -6.26
CA THR A 236 -13.04 9.04 -5.42
C THR A 236 -13.77 9.36 -4.13
N MET A 237 -15.06 9.62 -4.19
CA MET A 237 -15.87 9.94 -3.02
C MET A 237 -15.96 8.74 -2.06
N VAL A 238 -16.29 7.54 -2.56
CA VAL A 238 -16.40 6.33 -1.73
C VAL A 238 -15.07 6.02 -1.05
N SER A 239 -13.98 5.97 -1.81
CA SER A 239 -12.66 5.66 -1.26
C SER A 239 -12.18 6.73 -0.27
N PHE A 240 -12.48 8.02 -0.51
CA PHE A 240 -12.16 9.08 0.43
C PHE A 240 -12.97 8.96 1.73
N LEU A 241 -14.29 8.80 1.65
CA LEU A 241 -15.19 8.71 2.81
C LEU A 241 -14.85 7.50 3.68
N HIS A 242 -14.51 6.38 3.06
CA HIS A 242 -14.04 5.19 3.77
C HIS A 242 -12.73 5.48 4.53
N HIS A 243 -11.73 6.09 3.86
CA HIS A 243 -10.44 6.40 4.48
C HIS A 243 -10.51 7.46 5.60
N VAL A 244 -11.53 8.30 5.63
CA VAL A 244 -11.76 9.23 6.75
C VAL A 244 -12.56 8.59 7.89
N GLY A 245 -12.95 7.31 7.79
CA GLY A 245 -13.59 6.53 8.84
C GLY A 245 -15.12 6.48 8.77
N MET A 246 -15.74 6.84 7.64
CA MET A 246 -17.19 6.70 7.46
C MET A 246 -17.55 5.23 7.22
N LYS A 247 -18.62 4.75 7.87
CA LYS A 247 -19.12 3.38 7.72
C LYS A 247 -19.75 3.16 6.34
N ASN A 248 -19.68 1.94 5.82
CA ASN A 248 -20.22 1.61 4.49
C ASN A 248 -21.72 1.90 4.36
N GLU A 249 -22.50 1.69 5.42
CA GLU A 249 -23.92 2.02 5.44
C GLU A 249 -24.16 3.53 5.30
N GLU A 250 -23.34 4.35 5.94
CA GLU A 250 -23.43 5.82 5.85
C GLU A 250 -23.06 6.30 4.44
N ILE A 251 -22.02 5.70 3.84
CA ILE A 251 -21.60 5.97 2.45
C ILE A 251 -22.72 5.59 1.48
N MET A 252 -23.34 4.41 1.64
CA MET A 252 -24.46 3.96 0.82
C MET A 252 -25.64 4.92 0.89
N ASN A 253 -25.95 5.44 2.08
CA ASN A 253 -27.06 6.37 2.30
C ASN A 253 -26.90 7.67 1.49
N ILE A 254 -25.67 8.11 1.22
CA ILE A 254 -25.39 9.32 0.40
C ILE A 254 -25.91 9.13 -1.03
N PHE A 255 -25.86 7.90 -1.56
CA PHE A 255 -26.28 7.60 -2.93
C PHE A 255 -27.80 7.36 -3.09
N LYS A 256 -28.57 7.28 -2.01
CA LYS A 256 -30.02 7.03 -2.08
C LYS A 256 -30.79 8.06 -2.90
N SER A 257 -30.27 9.29 -2.99
CA SER A 257 -30.87 10.37 -3.78
C SER A 257 -30.48 10.33 -5.25
N ALA A 258 -29.54 9.48 -5.66
CA ALA A 258 -29.09 9.39 -7.04
C ALA A 258 -30.20 8.78 -7.94
N PRO A 259 -30.42 9.32 -9.15
CA PRO A 259 -31.49 8.87 -10.05
C PRO A 259 -31.34 7.40 -10.48
N ASP A 260 -30.12 6.90 -10.51
CA ASP A 260 -29.72 5.54 -10.89
C ASP A 260 -29.42 4.65 -9.67
N PHE A 261 -29.88 5.05 -8.48
CA PHE A 261 -29.65 4.27 -7.27
C PHE A 261 -30.25 2.88 -7.39
N ASN A 262 -29.38 1.90 -7.22
CA ASN A 262 -29.77 0.50 -7.05
C ASN A 262 -29.00 -0.06 -5.84
N GLU A 263 -29.70 -0.41 -4.80
CA GLU A 263 -29.12 -0.83 -3.53
C GLU A 263 -28.12 -1.97 -3.68
N ARG A 264 -28.46 -2.99 -4.49
CA ARG A 264 -27.60 -4.16 -4.73
C ARG A 264 -26.31 -3.78 -5.45
N ILE A 265 -26.42 -2.93 -6.48
CA ILE A 265 -25.27 -2.49 -7.29
C ILE A 265 -24.40 -1.54 -6.47
N THR A 266 -25.02 -0.58 -5.77
CA THR A 266 -24.31 0.38 -4.92
C THR A 266 -23.58 -0.31 -3.78
N SER A 267 -24.24 -1.26 -3.08
CA SER A 267 -23.61 -2.07 -2.04
C SER A 267 -22.42 -2.86 -2.57
N TYR A 268 -22.56 -3.48 -3.75
CA TYR A 268 -21.45 -4.19 -4.38
C TYR A 268 -20.27 -3.26 -4.66
N GLN A 269 -20.54 -2.07 -5.23
CA GLN A 269 -19.50 -1.11 -5.58
C GLN A 269 -18.79 -0.53 -4.34
N VAL A 270 -19.56 -0.15 -3.30
CA VAL A 270 -19.00 0.33 -2.05
C VAL A 270 -18.13 -0.75 -1.40
N ASN A 271 -18.65 -1.96 -1.21
CA ASN A 271 -17.90 -3.06 -0.58
C ASN A 271 -16.68 -3.50 -1.41
N HIS A 272 -16.73 -3.33 -2.73
CA HIS A 272 -15.56 -3.58 -3.58
C HIS A 272 -14.48 -2.53 -3.37
N VAL A 273 -14.83 -1.24 -3.32
CA VAL A 273 -13.88 -0.12 -3.14
C VAL A 273 -13.29 -0.11 -1.73
N THR A 274 -14.09 -0.45 -0.72
CA THR A 274 -13.66 -0.50 0.69
C THR A 274 -12.91 -1.78 1.07
N GLY A 275 -12.85 -2.76 0.17
CA GLY A 275 -12.09 -3.99 0.37
C GLY A 275 -12.85 -5.11 1.09
N GLU A 276 -14.09 -4.89 1.55
CA GLU A 276 -14.86 -5.93 2.26
C GLU A 276 -15.09 -7.22 1.45
N LYS A 277 -15.20 -7.10 0.11
CA LYS A 277 -15.37 -8.26 -0.78
C LYS A 277 -14.12 -8.65 -1.54
N SER A 278 -13.25 -7.70 -1.84
CA SER A 278 -12.07 -7.92 -2.69
C SER A 278 -10.80 -8.18 -1.89
N GLY A 279 -10.81 -7.94 -0.58
CA GLY A 279 -9.61 -7.93 0.26
C GLY A 279 -8.60 -6.82 -0.11
N THR A 280 -8.98 -5.93 -1.05
CA THR A 280 -8.13 -4.82 -1.51
C THR A 280 -8.88 -3.51 -1.28
N GLU A 281 -8.39 -2.71 -0.34
CA GLU A 281 -8.87 -1.36 -0.08
C GLU A 281 -8.29 -0.39 -1.10
N TYR A 282 -9.15 0.40 -1.74
CA TYR A 282 -8.72 1.35 -2.77
C TYR A 282 -8.58 2.76 -2.19
N SER A 283 -7.41 3.36 -2.39
CA SER A 283 -7.16 4.76 -2.02
C SER A 283 -7.77 5.73 -3.04
N PRO A 284 -8.18 6.94 -2.60
CA PRO A 284 -8.61 7.99 -3.51
C PRO A 284 -7.53 8.33 -4.55
N PRO A 285 -7.90 8.73 -5.76
CA PRO A 285 -6.95 9.19 -6.77
C PRO A 285 -6.20 10.45 -6.34
N ARG A 286 -4.97 10.60 -6.85
CA ARG A 286 -4.18 11.83 -6.66
C ARG A 286 -4.84 13.03 -7.32
N CYS A 287 -4.56 14.24 -6.82
CA CYS A 287 -5.08 15.49 -7.37
C CYS A 287 -4.77 15.65 -8.89
N SER A 288 -3.61 15.18 -9.36
CA SER A 288 -3.27 15.20 -10.79
C SER A 288 -4.25 14.38 -11.64
N VAL A 289 -4.68 13.21 -11.15
CA VAL A 289 -5.67 12.36 -11.84
C VAL A 289 -7.05 13.03 -11.86
N LEU A 290 -7.45 13.68 -10.76
CA LEU A 290 -8.72 14.43 -10.72
C LEU A 290 -8.70 15.63 -11.66
N LYS A 291 -7.56 16.33 -11.76
CA LYS A 291 -7.37 17.45 -12.71
C LYS A 291 -7.47 16.98 -14.16
N SER A 292 -6.78 15.89 -14.52
CA SER A 292 -6.82 15.36 -15.90
C SER A 292 -8.18 14.81 -16.31
N ASN A 293 -9.05 14.45 -15.36
CA ASN A 293 -10.43 14.01 -15.62
C ASN A 293 -11.47 15.14 -15.45
N HIS A 294 -11.05 16.39 -15.30
CA HIS A 294 -11.95 17.53 -15.05
C HIS A 294 -12.83 17.38 -13.81
N LEU A 295 -12.31 16.70 -12.80
CA LEU A 295 -12.99 16.41 -11.53
C LEU A 295 -12.37 17.17 -10.34
N CYS A 296 -11.51 18.14 -10.59
CA CYS A 296 -10.89 18.97 -9.57
C CYS A 296 -11.65 20.30 -9.45
N TYR A 297 -12.21 20.56 -8.27
CA TYR A 297 -12.97 21.78 -7.92
C TYR A 297 -12.19 22.59 -6.89
N MET A 298 -10.99 23.02 -7.24
CA MET A 298 -10.09 23.73 -6.31
C MET A 298 -10.48 25.18 -6.01
N ASP A 299 -11.28 25.83 -6.84
CA ASP A 299 -11.98 27.14 -6.68
C ASP A 299 -11.23 28.18 -5.83
N ASN A 300 -10.00 28.52 -6.15
CA ASN A 300 -9.15 29.45 -5.40
C ASN A 300 -8.83 29.03 -3.94
N ASP A 301 -9.08 27.78 -3.55
CA ASP A 301 -8.69 27.28 -2.25
C ASP A 301 -7.16 27.28 -2.09
N TYR A 302 -6.65 28.01 -1.08
CA TYR A 302 -5.22 28.23 -0.89
C TYR A 302 -4.46 26.92 -0.57
N ILE A 303 -5.12 25.93 0.07
CA ILE A 303 -4.51 24.62 0.36
C ILE A 303 -4.39 23.83 -0.94
N CYS A 304 -5.43 23.85 -1.78
CA CYS A 304 -5.42 23.17 -3.08
C CYS A 304 -4.39 23.75 -4.05
N ASN A 305 -4.04 25.02 -3.91
CA ASN A 305 -3.02 25.72 -4.72
C ASN A 305 -1.60 25.53 -4.19
N SER A 306 -1.41 24.90 -3.04
CA SER A 306 -0.09 24.65 -2.46
C SER A 306 0.68 23.57 -3.25
N GLU A 307 1.97 23.79 -3.51
CA GLU A 307 2.82 22.86 -4.25
C GLU A 307 2.98 21.50 -3.59
N TRP A 308 2.89 21.44 -2.25
CA TRP A 308 3.01 20.21 -1.48
C TRP A 308 1.78 19.32 -1.56
N LEU A 309 0.61 19.87 -1.93
CA LEU A 309 -0.64 19.12 -1.97
C LEU A 309 -0.74 18.28 -3.24
N LYS A 310 -0.68 16.97 -3.09
CA LYS A 310 -0.76 16.00 -4.19
C LYS A 310 -1.97 15.06 -4.09
N HIS A 311 -2.70 15.08 -2.95
CA HIS A 311 -3.71 14.07 -2.66
C HIS A 311 -4.85 14.62 -1.79
N PRO A 312 -6.14 14.26 -2.05
CA PRO A 312 -7.28 14.71 -1.24
C PRO A 312 -7.16 14.39 0.26
N MET A 313 -6.57 13.25 0.62
CA MET A 313 -6.34 12.87 2.03
C MET A 313 -5.35 13.79 2.73
N GLN A 314 -4.33 14.30 2.02
CA GLN A 314 -3.39 15.28 2.59
C GLN A 314 -4.10 16.57 2.96
N TYR A 315 -5.04 17.04 2.13
CA TYR A 315 -5.89 18.21 2.42
C TYR A 315 -6.66 18.01 3.73
N TYR A 316 -7.38 16.90 3.84
CA TYR A 316 -8.18 16.57 5.02
C TYR A 316 -7.33 16.50 6.28
N SER A 317 -6.23 15.77 6.24
CA SER A 317 -5.31 15.61 7.38
C SER A 317 -4.70 16.95 7.81
N TYR A 318 -4.27 17.78 6.86
CA TYR A 318 -3.75 19.12 7.16
C TYR A 318 -4.79 20.00 7.84
N LYS A 319 -5.99 20.09 7.26
CA LYS A 319 -7.05 20.97 7.77
C LYS A 319 -7.52 20.53 9.16
N LYS A 320 -7.60 19.22 9.40
CA LYS A 320 -8.01 18.68 10.69
C LYS A 320 -6.96 18.87 11.78
N ARG A 321 -5.66 18.67 11.48
CA ARG A 321 -4.57 19.00 12.42
C ARG A 321 -4.59 20.48 12.79
N LYS A 322 -4.76 21.37 11.81
CA LYS A 322 -4.83 22.81 12.06
C LYS A 322 -5.99 23.19 12.95
N LYS A 323 -7.15 22.56 12.79
CA LYS A 323 -8.33 22.75 13.63
C LYS A 323 -8.08 22.25 15.06
N ASN A 324 -7.49 21.08 15.22
CA ASN A 324 -7.21 20.49 16.53
C ASN A 324 -6.09 21.21 17.31
N SER A 325 -5.15 21.87 16.62
CA SER A 325 -4.08 22.63 17.24
C SER A 325 -4.48 24.02 17.76
N GLY A 326 -5.74 24.41 17.66
CA GLY A 326 -6.27 25.67 18.19
C GLY A 326 -5.69 26.95 17.57
N LYS A 327 -4.93 26.88 16.47
CA LYS A 327 -4.40 28.04 15.75
C LYS A 327 -5.49 28.63 14.85
N PRO A 328 -5.82 29.94 14.99
CA PRO A 328 -6.80 30.58 14.12
C PRO A 328 -6.38 30.50 12.66
N SER A 329 -7.34 30.21 11.80
CA SER A 329 -7.13 30.22 10.34
C SER A 329 -6.68 31.60 9.88
N LEU A 330 -5.65 31.66 9.02
CA LEU A 330 -5.12 32.87 8.38
C LEU A 330 -6.12 33.57 7.41
N ASN A 331 -7.42 33.44 7.63
CA ASN A 331 -8.44 34.09 6.80
C ASN A 331 -8.81 35.52 7.23
N ASN A 332 -8.02 36.16 8.13
CA ASN A 332 -8.25 37.54 8.57
C ASN A 332 -7.04 38.45 8.41
N LEU A 333 -6.32 38.35 7.33
CA LEU A 333 -5.31 39.33 6.93
C LEU A 333 -5.55 39.71 5.47
N ASP A 334 -6.65 40.39 5.21
CA ASP A 334 -6.83 41.35 4.14
C ASP A 334 -8.07 42.17 4.45
N LYS A 335 -7.87 43.26 5.18
CA LYS A 335 -8.66 44.48 5.16
C LYS A 335 -7.73 45.63 4.85
#